data_571119a79dc5283833e7ce4ba6012089
#
_entry.id   571119a79dc5283833e7ce4ba6012089
#
_cell.length_a   1.000
_cell.length_b   1.000
_cell.length_c   1.000
_cell.angle_alpha   90.00
_cell.angle_beta   90.00
_cell.angle_gamma   90.00
#
_symmetry.space_group_name_H-M   'P 1'
#
loop_
_entity.id
_entity.type
_entity.pdbx_description
1 polymer ?
#
loop_
_entity_poly.entity_id
_entity_poly.type
_entity_poly.pdbx_seq_one_letter_code
_entity_poly.pdbx_strand_id
1 'polypeptide(L)'
;SVSPVTLETVPASDRPFLDHPGPLPFAHRGGAVDQPENTMPAFEAAVGLGYRYLETDAHVTADGVCLAFHDDRLDRVTDRQGVIAELPWSTVREARVDGVEPIPLLEDLLGAFPDARVNIDTKADGSVDAVAEVLRRTGAVDRVCIGSFSDARIARMRDLAGPDLCTSLGPKGVARLRGGSFG
;
A
#
# COMPACT_ATOMS: atom_id res chain seq x y z
N SER A 1 -16.10 42.63 -0.40
CA SER A 1 -16.82 41.42 -0.04
C SER A 1 -16.31 40.30 -0.93
N VAL A 2 -15.63 39.34 -0.35
CA VAL A 2 -15.20 38.12 -1.04
C VAL A 2 -16.36 37.14 -0.95
N SER A 3 -16.93 36.77 -2.09
CA SER A 3 -17.99 35.76 -2.18
C SER A 3 -17.42 34.43 -1.68
N PRO A 4 -18.18 33.66 -0.87
CA PRO A 4 -17.73 32.34 -0.46
C PRO A 4 -17.62 31.47 -1.72
N VAL A 5 -16.46 30.84 -1.90
CA VAL A 5 -16.29 29.76 -2.88
C VAL A 5 -17.14 28.58 -2.41
N THR A 6 -18.24 28.36 -3.08
CA THR A 6 -19.04 27.14 -2.89
C THR A 6 -18.20 26.00 -3.44
N LEU A 7 -17.63 25.18 -2.56
CA LEU A 7 -17.04 23.90 -2.95
C LEU A 7 -18.19 23.05 -3.52
N GLU A 8 -18.22 22.90 -4.85
CA GLU A 8 -19.07 21.91 -5.48
C GLU A 8 -18.71 20.56 -4.85
N THR A 9 -19.71 19.88 -4.30
CA THR A 9 -19.53 18.53 -3.77
C THR A 9 -19.14 17.64 -4.94
N VAL A 10 -17.89 17.17 -4.94
CA VAL A 10 -17.44 16.12 -5.86
C VAL A 10 -18.39 14.95 -5.65
N PRO A 11 -19.02 14.39 -6.72
CA PRO A 11 -19.90 13.24 -6.55
C PRO A 11 -19.16 12.12 -5.84
N ALA A 12 -19.85 11.46 -4.90
CA ALA A 12 -19.31 10.33 -4.18
C ALA A 12 -18.72 9.33 -5.19
N SER A 13 -17.47 8.92 -4.99
CA SER A 13 -16.84 7.93 -5.85
C SER A 13 -17.59 6.60 -5.70
N ASP A 14 -17.83 5.89 -6.82
CA ASP A 14 -18.33 4.51 -6.79
C ASP A 14 -17.38 3.52 -6.10
N ARG A 15 -16.22 4.02 -5.63
CA ARG A 15 -15.19 3.25 -4.95
C ARG A 15 -15.20 3.57 -3.46
N PRO A 16 -15.50 2.61 -2.58
CA PRO A 16 -15.50 2.81 -1.13
C PRO A 16 -14.18 3.37 -0.60
N PHE A 17 -13.05 2.97 -1.22
CA PHE A 17 -11.72 3.50 -0.88
C PHE A 17 -11.63 5.03 -0.99
N LEU A 18 -12.31 5.63 -1.97
CA LEU A 18 -12.28 7.08 -2.25
C LEU A 18 -13.39 7.87 -1.56
N ASP A 19 -14.27 7.20 -0.81
CA ASP A 19 -15.37 7.85 -0.08
C ASP A 19 -14.84 8.64 1.12
N HIS A 20 -14.49 9.91 0.85
CA HIS A 20 -13.95 10.84 1.83
C HIS A 20 -14.31 12.28 1.45
N PRO A 21 -14.75 13.12 2.41
CA PRO A 21 -15.29 14.46 2.12
C PRO A 21 -14.25 15.52 1.75
N GLY A 22 -12.96 15.18 1.71
CA GLY A 22 -11.87 16.14 1.46
C GLY A 22 -10.61 15.49 0.92
N PRO A 23 -9.47 16.18 1.00
CA PRO A 23 -8.18 15.60 0.64
C PRO A 23 -7.91 14.32 1.42
N LEU A 24 -7.29 13.33 0.77
CA LEU A 24 -6.93 12.05 1.38
C LEU A 24 -5.51 12.15 1.98
N PRO A 25 -5.35 12.33 3.32
CA PRO A 25 -4.04 12.35 3.94
C PRO A 25 -3.53 10.92 4.15
N PHE A 26 -2.47 10.53 3.48
CA PHE A 26 -1.85 9.22 3.62
C PHE A 26 -0.70 9.24 4.62
N ALA A 27 -0.68 8.30 5.55
CA ALA A 27 0.48 8.01 6.38
C ALA A 27 1.44 7.12 5.58
N HIS A 28 2.36 7.74 4.82
CA HIS A 28 3.34 7.06 3.97
C HIS A 28 4.26 6.17 4.80
N ARG A 29 4.25 4.86 4.56
CA ARG A 29 4.95 3.82 5.32
C ARG A 29 4.66 3.87 6.83
N GLY A 30 3.43 4.22 7.20
CA GLY A 30 3.05 4.42 8.60
C GLY A 30 3.39 5.78 9.19
N GLY A 31 3.81 6.76 8.34
CA GLY A 31 4.15 8.12 8.78
C GLY A 31 5.62 8.33 9.14
N ALA A 32 6.36 7.31 9.51
CA ALA A 32 7.82 7.23 9.71
C ALA A 32 8.50 8.48 10.34
N VAL A 33 7.84 9.14 11.30
CA VAL A 33 8.39 10.33 11.99
C VAL A 33 9.12 9.92 13.26
N ASP A 34 8.43 9.18 14.13
CA ASP A 34 8.94 8.76 15.43
C ASP A 34 9.13 7.24 15.53
N GLN A 35 8.69 6.50 14.52
CA GLN A 35 8.75 5.05 14.43
C GLN A 35 9.40 4.61 13.12
N PRO A 36 10.07 3.46 13.06
CA PRO A 36 10.67 2.95 11.83
C PRO A 36 9.63 2.70 10.73
N GLU A 37 9.99 3.03 9.47
CA GLU A 37 9.11 2.87 8.32
C GLU A 37 8.59 1.43 8.16
N ASN A 38 7.32 1.28 7.71
CA ASN A 38 6.68 -0.01 7.44
C ASN A 38 6.71 -0.98 8.63
N THR A 39 6.54 -0.48 9.85
CA THR A 39 6.44 -1.30 11.07
C THR A 39 5.07 -1.17 11.71
N MET A 40 4.65 -2.18 12.48
CA MET A 40 3.35 -2.13 13.17
C MET A 40 3.25 -0.92 14.11
N PRO A 41 4.27 -0.57 14.92
CA PRO A 41 4.22 0.65 15.74
C PRO A 41 4.05 1.94 14.94
N ALA A 42 4.64 2.04 13.71
CA ALA A 42 4.43 3.20 12.85
C ALA A 42 2.97 3.32 12.41
N PHE A 43 2.35 2.23 11.98
CA PHE A 43 0.93 2.22 11.60
C PHE A 43 0.00 2.48 12.79
N GLU A 44 0.30 1.92 13.96
CA GLU A 44 -0.45 2.20 15.21
C GLU A 44 -0.38 3.68 15.59
N ALA A 45 0.80 4.28 15.52
CA ALA A 45 0.99 5.71 15.79
C ALA A 45 0.19 6.58 14.81
N ALA A 46 0.21 6.25 13.51
CA ALA A 46 -0.57 6.96 12.49
C ALA A 46 -2.08 6.88 12.77
N VAL A 47 -2.59 5.70 13.06
CA VAL A 47 -4.01 5.50 13.41
C VAL A 47 -4.36 6.24 14.69
N GLY A 48 -3.48 6.22 15.71
CA GLY A 48 -3.63 6.97 16.95
C GLY A 48 -3.69 8.49 16.75
N LEU A 49 -3.02 9.02 15.72
CA LEU A 49 -3.10 10.43 15.29
C LEU A 49 -4.36 10.74 14.47
N GLY A 50 -5.20 9.75 14.17
CA GLY A 50 -6.43 9.93 13.43
C GLY A 50 -6.33 9.69 11.92
N TYR A 51 -5.19 9.23 11.39
CA TYR A 51 -5.09 8.83 9.99
C TYR A 51 -6.01 7.66 9.71
N ARG A 52 -6.79 7.76 8.63
CA ARG A 52 -7.64 6.68 8.12
C ARG A 52 -7.08 6.05 6.85
N TYR A 53 -6.09 6.69 6.25
CA TYR A 53 -5.41 6.22 5.06
C TYR A 53 -3.95 5.92 5.41
N LEU A 54 -3.60 4.66 5.30
CA LEU A 54 -2.23 4.17 5.44
C LEU A 54 -1.66 3.90 4.04
N GLU A 55 -0.36 3.97 3.94
CA GLU A 55 0.33 3.57 2.72
C GLU A 55 1.47 2.63 3.08
N THR A 56 1.68 1.61 2.27
CA THR A 56 2.74 0.62 2.41
C THR A 56 3.16 0.07 1.06
N ASP A 57 4.27 -0.61 1.06
CA ASP A 57 4.87 -1.27 -0.10
C ASP A 57 4.81 -2.80 0.09
N ALA A 58 4.70 -3.56 -0.98
CA ALA A 58 4.61 -5.00 -0.91
C ALA A 58 5.74 -5.71 -1.65
N HIS A 59 6.46 -6.56 -0.93
CA HIS A 59 7.40 -7.54 -1.45
C HIS A 59 7.00 -8.97 -1.06
N VAL A 60 7.59 -9.96 -1.71
CA VAL A 60 7.33 -11.36 -1.46
C VAL A 60 8.64 -12.13 -1.29
N THR A 61 8.70 -13.02 -0.31
CA THR A 61 9.83 -13.92 -0.06
C THR A 61 9.90 -15.04 -1.10
N ALA A 62 11.02 -15.77 -1.13
CA ALA A 62 11.22 -16.90 -2.04
C ALA A 62 10.15 -18.01 -1.90
N ASP A 63 9.58 -18.17 -0.71
CA ASP A 63 8.51 -19.12 -0.38
C ASP A 63 7.10 -18.51 -0.38
N GLY A 64 6.94 -17.30 -0.97
CA GLY A 64 5.64 -16.70 -1.27
C GLY A 64 4.98 -15.92 -0.14
N VAL A 65 5.69 -15.58 0.93
CA VAL A 65 5.15 -14.79 2.03
C VAL A 65 5.16 -13.30 1.69
N CYS A 66 4.00 -12.65 1.77
CA CYS A 66 3.82 -11.24 1.42
C CYS A 66 4.09 -10.32 2.62
N LEU A 67 4.98 -9.37 2.44
CA LEU A 67 5.50 -8.46 3.47
C LEU A 67 5.06 -7.02 3.20
N ALA A 68 4.92 -6.23 4.26
CA ALA A 68 4.88 -4.77 4.20
C ALA A 68 6.33 -4.24 4.31
N PHE A 69 6.96 -3.95 3.17
CA PHE A 69 8.36 -3.55 3.12
C PHE A 69 8.68 -2.83 1.80
N HIS A 70 9.54 -1.79 1.85
CA HIS A 70 9.78 -0.93 0.68
C HIS A 70 10.83 -1.46 -0.29
N ASP A 71 12.01 -1.82 0.22
CA ASP A 71 13.16 -2.16 -0.61
C ASP A 71 13.10 -3.64 -1.06
N ASP A 72 13.73 -3.95 -2.16
CA ASP A 72 13.93 -5.34 -2.61
C ASP A 72 14.96 -6.10 -1.76
N ARG A 73 15.71 -5.36 -0.91
CA ARG A 73 16.78 -5.87 -0.05
C ARG A 73 16.58 -5.42 1.40
N LEU A 74 17.05 -6.25 2.34
CA LEU A 74 17.00 -5.97 3.77
C LEU A 74 17.98 -4.88 4.22
N ASP A 75 18.99 -4.60 3.43
CA ASP A 75 20.28 -3.98 3.81
C ASP A 75 20.16 -2.55 4.35
N ARG A 76 19.20 -1.73 3.86
CA ARG A 76 19.12 -0.30 4.19
C ARG A 76 18.55 -0.04 5.58
N VAL A 77 17.49 -0.75 5.95
CA VAL A 77 16.71 -0.42 7.15
C VAL A 77 16.67 -1.55 8.16
N THR A 78 17.37 -2.68 7.92
CA THR A 78 17.40 -3.78 8.88
C THR A 78 18.82 -4.15 9.32
N ASP A 79 18.91 -4.97 10.35
CA ASP A 79 20.15 -5.57 10.87
C ASP A 79 20.64 -6.77 10.03
N ARG A 80 20.00 -7.06 8.89
CA ARG A 80 20.31 -8.18 8.00
C ARG A 80 20.57 -7.72 6.57
N GLN A 81 21.09 -8.64 5.75
CA GLN A 81 21.39 -8.39 4.35
C GLN A 81 20.78 -9.47 3.46
N GLY A 82 20.45 -9.11 2.23
CA GLY A 82 20.01 -10.04 1.20
C GLY A 82 18.81 -9.55 0.43
N VAL A 83 18.56 -10.17 -0.72
CA VAL A 83 17.40 -9.91 -1.59
C VAL A 83 16.20 -10.69 -1.04
N ILE A 84 15.10 -10.01 -0.73
CA ILE A 84 13.91 -10.60 -0.11
C ILE A 84 13.37 -11.75 -0.96
N ALA A 85 13.27 -11.57 -2.28
CA ALA A 85 12.75 -12.59 -3.19
C ALA A 85 13.62 -13.85 -3.33
N GLU A 86 14.86 -13.83 -2.80
CA GLU A 86 15.79 -14.95 -2.81
C GLU A 86 15.87 -15.67 -1.44
N LEU A 87 15.26 -15.09 -0.41
CA LEU A 87 15.30 -15.59 0.96
C LEU A 87 13.94 -16.18 1.38
N PRO A 88 13.93 -17.33 2.09
CA PRO A 88 12.69 -17.86 2.67
C PRO A 88 12.25 -17.01 3.87
N TRP A 89 10.96 -17.03 4.17
CA TRP A 89 10.40 -16.31 5.33
C TRP A 89 11.10 -16.66 6.64
N SER A 90 11.50 -17.91 6.83
CA SER A 90 12.25 -18.34 8.02
C SER A 90 13.52 -17.53 8.26
N THR A 91 14.15 -17.00 7.22
CA THR A 91 15.31 -16.12 7.29
C THR A 91 14.91 -14.65 7.43
N VAL A 92 13.96 -14.19 6.61
CA VAL A 92 13.54 -12.78 6.59
C VAL A 92 12.90 -12.36 7.92
N ARG A 93 12.12 -13.22 8.57
CA ARG A 93 11.48 -12.98 9.87
C ARG A 93 12.45 -12.66 11.01
N GLU A 94 13.71 -13.03 10.87
CA GLU A 94 14.76 -12.75 11.86
C GLU A 94 15.34 -11.33 11.72
N ALA A 95 15.07 -10.62 10.62
CA ALA A 95 15.49 -9.24 10.42
C ALA A 95 14.71 -8.29 11.33
N ARG A 96 15.37 -7.23 11.76
CA ARG A 96 14.76 -6.17 12.57
C ARG A 96 14.98 -4.82 11.91
N VAL A 97 13.89 -4.14 11.62
CA VAL A 97 13.91 -2.75 11.13
C VAL A 97 14.46 -1.87 12.25
N ASP A 98 15.44 -1.03 11.93
CA ASP A 98 16.24 -0.24 12.87
C ASP A 98 16.80 -1.07 14.05
N GLY A 99 16.99 -2.37 13.83
CA GLY A 99 17.52 -3.30 14.83
C GLY A 99 16.52 -3.69 15.93
N VAL A 100 15.26 -3.28 15.83
CA VAL A 100 14.24 -3.45 16.89
C VAL A 100 12.98 -4.14 16.37
N GLU A 101 12.34 -3.60 15.34
CA GLU A 101 11.00 -3.99 14.94
C GLU A 101 10.99 -5.12 13.91
N PRO A 102 10.11 -6.12 14.04
CA PRO A 102 9.96 -7.15 13.03
C PRO A 102 9.35 -6.57 11.74
N ILE A 103 9.66 -7.17 10.59
CA ILE A 103 9.01 -6.88 9.31
C ILE A 103 7.58 -7.44 9.37
N PRO A 104 6.52 -6.62 9.18
CA PRO A 104 5.15 -7.10 9.22
C PRO A 104 4.78 -7.95 8.01
N LEU A 105 3.93 -8.95 8.21
CA LEU A 105 3.18 -9.54 7.12
C LEU A 105 2.11 -8.55 6.63
N LEU A 106 1.87 -8.50 5.33
CA LEU A 106 0.82 -7.64 4.78
C LEU A 106 -0.56 -8.02 5.33
N GLU A 107 -0.82 -9.32 5.56
CA GLU A 107 -2.08 -9.77 6.14
C GLU A 107 -2.26 -9.33 7.60
N ASP A 108 -1.18 -9.30 8.38
CA ASP A 108 -1.23 -8.83 9.77
C ASP A 108 -1.56 -7.33 9.84
N LEU A 109 -0.96 -6.53 8.95
CA LEU A 109 -1.29 -5.12 8.82
C LEU A 109 -2.76 -4.91 8.48
N LEU A 110 -3.26 -5.60 7.46
CA LEU A 110 -4.67 -5.50 7.07
C LEU A 110 -5.61 -6.00 8.17
N GLY A 111 -5.23 -7.03 8.92
CA GLY A 111 -6.01 -7.58 10.02
C GLY A 111 -6.06 -6.68 11.26
N ALA A 112 -4.93 -6.03 11.58
CA ALA A 112 -4.83 -5.15 12.76
C ALA A 112 -5.62 -3.84 12.60
N PHE A 113 -5.78 -3.34 11.36
CA PHE A 113 -6.46 -2.06 11.10
C PHE A 113 -7.65 -2.24 10.14
N PRO A 114 -8.74 -2.94 10.56
CA PRO A 114 -9.87 -3.26 9.69
C PRO A 114 -10.62 -2.03 9.19
N ASP A 115 -10.59 -0.92 9.93
CA ASP A 115 -11.24 0.33 9.58
C ASP A 115 -10.36 1.27 8.74
N ALA A 116 -9.07 0.96 8.61
CA ALA A 116 -8.16 1.76 7.80
C ALA A 116 -8.29 1.40 6.32
N ARG A 117 -8.12 2.39 5.47
CA ARG A 117 -7.94 2.25 4.02
C ARG A 117 -6.44 2.20 3.73
N VAL A 118 -6.00 1.24 2.94
CA VAL A 118 -4.57 1.00 2.74
C VAL A 118 -4.22 1.11 1.26
N ASN A 119 -3.34 2.04 0.92
CA ASN A 119 -2.71 2.08 -0.39
C ASN A 119 -1.48 1.16 -0.38
N ILE A 120 -1.42 0.20 -1.31
CA ILE A 120 -0.35 -0.79 -1.39
C ILE A 120 0.36 -0.65 -2.73
N ASP A 121 1.64 -0.27 -2.71
CA ASP A 121 2.48 -0.26 -3.92
C ASP A 121 3.10 -1.65 -4.15
N THR A 122 2.72 -2.29 -5.27
CA THR A 122 3.31 -3.57 -5.67
C THR A 122 4.66 -3.35 -6.36
N LYS A 123 5.76 -3.62 -5.63
CA LYS A 123 7.12 -3.29 -6.08
C LYS A 123 7.69 -4.23 -7.14
N ALA A 124 7.29 -5.49 -7.15
CA ALA A 124 7.82 -6.53 -8.03
C ALA A 124 6.69 -7.31 -8.71
N ASP A 125 6.99 -7.93 -9.88
CA ASP A 125 5.99 -8.74 -10.59
C ASP A 125 5.53 -9.93 -9.74
N GLY A 126 6.44 -10.56 -9.00
CA GLY A 126 6.13 -11.67 -8.09
C GLY A 126 5.25 -11.30 -6.90
N SER A 127 5.16 -10.01 -6.53
CA SER A 127 4.30 -9.58 -5.42
C SER A 127 2.83 -9.48 -5.80
N VAL A 128 2.49 -9.39 -7.09
CA VAL A 128 1.11 -9.17 -7.55
C VAL A 128 0.18 -10.31 -7.11
N ASP A 129 0.57 -11.57 -7.40
CA ASP A 129 -0.24 -12.74 -7.04
C ASP A 129 -0.36 -12.92 -5.52
N ALA A 130 0.74 -12.68 -4.78
CA ALA A 130 0.75 -12.77 -3.34
C ALA A 130 -0.16 -11.72 -2.68
N VAL A 131 -0.11 -10.46 -3.17
CA VAL A 131 -1.01 -9.40 -2.69
C VAL A 131 -2.47 -9.74 -3.01
N ALA A 132 -2.79 -10.19 -4.24
CA ALA A 132 -4.15 -10.58 -4.61
C ALA A 132 -4.69 -11.70 -3.69
N GLU A 133 -3.86 -12.68 -3.34
CA GLU A 133 -4.23 -13.75 -2.42
C GLU A 133 -4.44 -13.23 -0.98
N VAL A 134 -3.62 -12.29 -0.51
CA VAL A 134 -3.82 -11.63 0.79
C VAL A 134 -5.14 -10.86 0.80
N LEU A 135 -5.45 -10.08 -0.25
CA LEU A 135 -6.73 -9.36 -0.35
C LEU A 135 -7.93 -10.30 -0.30
N ARG A 136 -7.85 -11.44 -1.00
CA ARG A 136 -8.90 -12.45 -1.00
C ARG A 136 -9.12 -13.07 0.39
N ARG A 137 -8.03 -13.42 1.10
CA ARG A 137 -8.09 -14.03 2.44
C ARG A 137 -8.62 -13.07 3.50
N THR A 138 -8.21 -11.80 3.42
CA THR A 138 -8.59 -10.77 4.40
C THR A 138 -9.91 -10.08 4.08
N GLY A 139 -10.48 -10.29 2.88
CA GLY A 139 -11.67 -9.58 2.43
C GLY A 139 -11.49 -8.07 2.30
N ALA A 140 -10.26 -7.60 2.06
CA ALA A 140 -9.89 -6.18 2.15
C ALA A 140 -10.06 -5.39 0.84
N VAL A 141 -10.63 -5.98 -0.23
CA VAL A 141 -10.71 -5.36 -1.57
C VAL A 141 -11.33 -3.98 -1.55
N ASP A 142 -12.43 -3.77 -0.81
CA ASP A 142 -13.17 -2.51 -0.78
C ASP A 142 -12.43 -1.34 -0.11
N ARG A 143 -11.45 -1.66 0.72
CA ARG A 143 -10.68 -0.68 1.51
C ARG A 143 -9.20 -0.60 1.11
N VAL A 144 -8.83 -1.22 -0.01
CA VAL A 144 -7.46 -1.19 -0.53
C VAL A 144 -7.43 -0.51 -1.88
N CYS A 145 -6.38 0.27 -2.12
CA CYS A 145 -6.01 0.78 -3.43
C CYS A 145 -4.64 0.24 -3.81
N ILE A 146 -4.51 -0.32 -5.00
CA ILE A 146 -3.23 -0.80 -5.49
C ILE A 146 -2.55 0.26 -6.34
N GLY A 147 -1.33 0.63 -5.92
CA GLY A 147 -0.39 1.42 -6.69
C GLY A 147 0.65 0.55 -7.40
N SER A 148 1.17 1.02 -8.51
CA SER A 148 2.39 0.47 -9.10
C SER A 148 2.96 1.39 -10.17
N PHE A 149 4.29 1.40 -10.31
CA PHE A 149 4.99 2.00 -11.43
C PHE A 149 4.99 1.13 -12.70
N SER A 150 4.11 0.12 -12.76
CA SER A 150 3.93 -0.78 -13.90
C SER A 150 2.46 -0.90 -14.29
N ASP A 151 2.11 -0.45 -15.50
CA ASP A 151 0.77 -0.63 -16.05
C ASP A 151 0.37 -2.12 -16.14
N ALA A 152 1.36 -3.00 -16.38
CA ALA A 152 1.12 -4.45 -16.47
C ALA A 152 0.73 -5.04 -15.10
N ARG A 153 1.39 -4.63 -14.02
CA ARG A 153 1.03 -5.06 -12.65
C ARG A 153 -0.36 -4.59 -12.27
N ILE A 154 -0.69 -3.33 -12.58
CA ILE A 154 -2.04 -2.78 -12.32
C ILE A 154 -3.10 -3.57 -13.09
N ALA A 155 -2.88 -3.85 -14.38
CA ALA A 155 -3.80 -4.64 -15.19
C ALA A 155 -3.98 -6.05 -14.61
N ARG A 156 -2.88 -6.76 -14.31
CA ARG A 156 -2.92 -8.09 -13.70
C ARG A 156 -3.63 -8.09 -12.36
N MET A 157 -3.39 -7.09 -11.52
CA MET A 157 -4.08 -7.00 -10.22
C MET A 157 -5.60 -6.84 -10.38
N ARG A 158 -6.06 -6.04 -11.34
CA ARG A 158 -7.48 -5.91 -11.67
C ARG A 158 -8.09 -7.22 -12.16
N ASP A 159 -7.36 -7.97 -12.96
CA ASP A 159 -7.80 -9.29 -13.44
C ASP A 159 -7.95 -10.29 -12.29
N LEU A 160 -7.07 -10.24 -11.28
CA LEU A 160 -7.06 -11.16 -10.14
C LEU A 160 -8.06 -10.81 -9.05
N ALA A 161 -8.17 -9.53 -8.71
CA ALA A 161 -8.99 -9.04 -7.59
C ALA A 161 -10.37 -8.54 -7.99
N GLY A 162 -10.62 -8.41 -9.30
CA GLY A 162 -11.92 -8.03 -9.85
C GLY A 162 -12.15 -6.52 -9.98
N PRO A 163 -13.34 -6.16 -10.53
CA PRO A 163 -13.66 -4.78 -10.91
C PRO A 163 -13.84 -3.82 -9.72
N ASP A 164 -14.08 -4.34 -8.53
CA ASP A 164 -14.33 -3.52 -7.33
C ASP A 164 -13.05 -2.97 -6.71
N LEU A 165 -11.89 -3.54 -7.05
CA LEU A 165 -10.61 -3.06 -6.56
C LEU A 165 -10.32 -1.63 -7.03
N CYS A 166 -9.99 -0.75 -6.09
CA CYS A 166 -9.42 0.56 -6.40
C CYS A 166 -7.97 0.42 -6.87
N THR A 167 -7.60 1.13 -7.92
CA THR A 167 -6.19 1.17 -8.38
C THR A 167 -5.78 2.58 -8.76
N SER A 168 -4.51 2.91 -8.58
CA SER A 168 -3.91 4.12 -9.12
C SER A 168 -3.84 4.08 -10.65
N LEU A 169 -3.53 5.23 -11.26
CA LEU A 169 -3.07 5.27 -12.62
C LEU A 169 -1.63 4.76 -12.70
N GLY A 170 -1.35 3.94 -13.70
CA GLY A 170 0.02 3.59 -14.06
C GLY A 170 0.71 4.70 -14.88
N PRO A 171 2.00 4.53 -15.22
CA PRO A 171 2.78 5.53 -15.97
C PRO A 171 2.12 6.04 -17.25
N LYS A 172 1.48 5.15 -18.03
CA LYS A 172 0.76 5.55 -19.26
C LYS A 172 -0.46 6.42 -18.97
N GLY A 173 -1.21 6.11 -17.91
CA GLY A 173 -2.35 6.90 -17.47
C GLY A 173 -1.92 8.31 -17.03
N VAL A 174 -0.87 8.40 -16.24
CA VAL A 174 -0.28 9.68 -15.81
C VAL A 174 0.22 10.51 -17.00
N ALA A 175 0.90 9.86 -17.96
CA ALA A 175 1.38 10.53 -19.17
C ALA A 175 0.23 11.11 -20.00
N ARG A 176 -0.89 10.38 -20.15
CA ARG A 176 -2.10 10.88 -20.85
C ARG A 176 -2.71 12.08 -20.15
N LEU A 177 -2.84 12.05 -18.82
CA LEU A 177 -3.33 13.22 -18.06
C LEU A 177 -2.46 14.47 -18.27
N ARG A 178 -1.13 14.31 -18.25
CA ARG A 178 -0.20 15.43 -18.47
C ARG A 178 -0.21 15.95 -19.91
N GLY A 179 -0.49 15.09 -20.87
CA GLY A 179 -0.54 15.45 -22.30
C GLY A 179 -1.81 16.22 -22.73
N GLY A 180 -2.76 16.43 -21.82
CA GLY A 180 -3.95 17.28 -22.07
C GLY A 180 -4.93 16.69 -23.09
N SER A 181 -4.91 15.39 -23.33
CA SER A 181 -5.85 14.74 -24.26
C SER A 181 -7.13 14.33 -23.51
N PHE A 182 -7.96 15.32 -23.19
CA PHE A 182 -9.39 15.12 -22.99
C PHE A 182 -10.06 15.40 -24.34
N GLY A 183 -10.20 14.36 -25.14
CA GLY A 183 -11.04 14.38 -26.31
C GLY A 183 -12.33 13.66 -26.02
#